data_7737ddddfd3efb5b1bbea266ac00ab78
#
_entry.id   7737ddddfd3efb5b1bbea266ac00ab78
#
_cell.length_a   1.000
_cell.length_b   1.000
_cell.length_c   1.000
_cell.angle_alpha   90.00
_cell.angle_beta   90.00
_cell.angle_gamma   90.00
#
_symmetry.space_group_name_H-M   'P 1'
#
loop_
_entity.id
_entity.type
_entity.pdbx_description
1 polymer ?
#
loop_
_entity_poly.entity_id
_entity_poly.type
_entity_poly.pdbx_seq_one_letter_code
_entity_poly.pdbx_strand_id
1 'polypeptide(L)'
;MTDHRARYGPHNPGETYVSHAIGEQLTDLGEVEMNYATTGDTGSPALLLIPGQTESWWGYQTAMPRLAKHFQVFAVDLRGQGRSTRTPGRYTLDNMGNDLVRFIDRVIDRPTIVSGLSSGGVLSAWLSAYAKTGQIVAACYEDPPLFASEVRPATGPGIRQCIGPVFELWNTYLGDQWSIGAWEAMRAAAPGRLPKWMQGFPIGDKPSQELKEYDPEWGRAFWTGSVAASCDHERMLRSVSVPHVLLTHHFRVVDDQTGNLLGAMTDGQGARVRELLVEAGVSVDYRSFPTVGHSMHGTEPDMFVDILLEWIAELGE
;
A
#
# COMPACT_ATOMS: atom_id res chain seq x y z
N MET A 1 -22.55 4.81 22.54
CA MET A 1 -21.16 5.31 22.49
C MET A 1 -20.31 4.13 22.07
N THR A 2 -19.79 4.12 20.87
CA THR A 2 -18.81 3.14 20.41
C THR A 2 -17.57 3.27 21.29
N ASP A 3 -17.10 2.16 21.84
CA ASP A 3 -15.88 2.19 22.65
C ASP A 3 -14.68 2.46 21.72
N HIS A 4 -14.27 3.73 21.65
CA HIS A 4 -13.13 4.15 20.85
C HIS A 4 -11.83 3.42 21.20
N ARG A 5 -11.70 2.92 22.42
CA ARG A 5 -10.54 2.14 22.86
C ARG A 5 -10.46 0.78 22.18
N ALA A 6 -11.60 0.11 21.97
CA ALA A 6 -11.62 -1.16 21.26
C ALA A 6 -11.23 -1.00 19.78
N ARG A 7 -11.49 0.19 19.21
CA ARG A 7 -11.23 0.50 17.81
C ARG A 7 -9.78 0.89 17.54
N TYR A 8 -9.22 1.78 18.37
CA TYR A 8 -7.91 2.40 18.13
C TYR A 8 -6.79 1.90 19.07
N GLY A 9 -7.09 0.95 19.93
CA GLY A 9 -6.19 0.53 21.01
C GLY A 9 -6.33 1.42 22.25
N PRO A 10 -5.36 1.40 23.18
CA PRO A 10 -5.46 2.06 24.48
C PRO A 10 -5.33 3.58 24.42
N HIS A 11 -4.86 4.15 23.30
CA HIS A 11 -4.57 5.59 23.16
C HIS A 11 -5.73 6.31 22.47
N ASN A 12 -5.90 7.59 22.83
CA ASN A 12 -6.88 8.45 22.18
C ASN A 12 -6.27 9.05 20.89
N PRO A 13 -6.76 8.69 19.70
CA PRO A 13 -6.22 9.23 18.45
C PRO A 13 -6.36 10.75 18.33
N GLY A 14 -7.34 11.37 19.02
CA GLY A 14 -7.52 12.81 19.04
C GLY A 14 -6.33 13.61 19.61
N GLU A 15 -5.47 12.98 20.41
CA GLU A 15 -4.28 13.63 20.99
C GLU A 15 -3.09 13.65 19.99
N THR A 16 -3.09 12.77 19.02
CA THR A 16 -1.99 12.61 18.05
C THR A 16 -2.40 12.90 16.62
N TYR A 17 -3.71 13.01 16.38
CA TYR A 17 -4.28 13.24 15.05
C TYR A 17 -4.03 14.67 14.57
N VAL A 18 -3.78 14.82 13.27
CA VAL A 18 -3.65 16.11 12.59
C VAL A 18 -4.84 16.35 11.67
N SER A 19 -5.26 17.63 11.57
CA SER A 19 -6.32 18.02 10.65
C SER A 19 -5.84 18.05 9.20
N HIS A 20 -6.67 17.60 8.28
CA HIS A 20 -6.39 17.61 6.85
C HIS A 20 -7.32 18.57 6.10
N ALA A 21 -6.87 19.05 4.93
CA ALA A 21 -7.63 20.01 4.12
C ALA A 21 -8.86 19.37 3.45
N ILE A 22 -8.83 18.06 3.21
CA ILE A 22 -9.96 17.32 2.64
C ILE A 22 -10.70 16.61 3.78
N GLY A 23 -12.02 16.74 3.79
CA GLY A 23 -12.86 16.14 4.84
C GLY A 23 -12.88 14.63 4.78
N GLU A 24 -12.83 14.00 5.95
CA GLU A 24 -12.86 12.57 6.12
C GLU A 24 -14.26 12.03 6.37
N GLN A 25 -14.48 10.80 5.98
CA GLN A 25 -15.73 10.07 6.18
C GLN A 25 -15.43 8.66 6.68
N LEU A 26 -16.39 8.08 7.42
CA LEU A 26 -16.34 6.70 7.87
C LEU A 26 -17.45 5.90 7.23
N THR A 27 -17.13 4.69 6.79
CA THR A 27 -18.12 3.75 6.29
C THR A 27 -18.01 2.41 7.00
N ASP A 28 -19.15 1.86 7.42
CA ASP A 28 -19.21 0.53 8.02
C ASP A 28 -19.22 -0.54 6.91
N LEU A 29 -18.16 -1.36 6.90
CA LEU A 29 -18.01 -2.51 5.99
C LEU A 29 -18.37 -3.85 6.67
N GLY A 30 -18.88 -3.82 7.90
CA GLY A 30 -19.19 -4.96 8.73
C GLY A 30 -18.12 -5.19 9.81
N GLU A 31 -17.04 -5.88 9.50
CA GLU A 31 -15.94 -6.07 10.46
C GLU A 31 -15.11 -4.80 10.67
N VAL A 32 -15.01 -3.96 9.65
CA VAL A 32 -14.18 -2.76 9.62
C VAL A 32 -15.03 -1.54 9.35
N GLU A 33 -14.91 -0.50 10.16
CA GLU A 33 -15.24 0.86 9.73
C GLU A 33 -14.01 1.43 9.02
N MET A 34 -14.17 1.76 7.74
CA MET A 34 -13.10 2.28 6.90
C MET A 34 -13.19 3.80 6.82
N ASN A 35 -12.09 4.47 7.14
CA ASN A 35 -11.93 5.91 6.93
C ASN A 35 -11.49 6.18 5.50
N TYR A 36 -12.01 7.27 4.91
CA TYR A 36 -11.64 7.69 3.57
C TYR A 36 -11.88 9.18 3.37
N ALA A 37 -11.22 9.73 2.37
CA ALA A 37 -11.50 11.05 1.85
C ALA A 37 -11.92 10.95 0.38
N THR A 38 -12.75 11.88 -0.07
CA THR A 38 -13.18 11.94 -1.47
C THR A 38 -13.23 13.37 -1.97
N THR A 39 -12.94 13.54 -3.25
CA THR A 39 -13.00 14.83 -3.94
C THR A 39 -13.27 14.61 -5.44
N GLY A 40 -13.71 15.67 -6.14
CA GLY A 40 -14.05 15.61 -7.55
C GLY A 40 -15.55 15.45 -7.80
N ASP A 41 -15.95 15.53 -9.07
CA ASP A 41 -17.34 15.45 -9.48
C ASP A 41 -17.85 14.01 -9.41
N THR A 42 -19.02 13.80 -8.80
CA THR A 42 -19.66 12.50 -8.67
C THR A 42 -20.05 11.85 -10.01
N GLY A 43 -20.18 12.64 -11.08
CA GLY A 43 -20.41 12.17 -12.45
C GLY A 43 -19.15 11.70 -13.18
N SER A 44 -17.95 12.01 -12.66
CA SER A 44 -16.69 11.60 -13.28
C SER A 44 -16.36 10.13 -13.03
N PRO A 45 -15.48 9.50 -13.85
CA PRO A 45 -14.99 8.15 -13.58
C PRO A 45 -14.41 8.02 -12.16
N ALA A 46 -14.59 6.86 -11.53
CA ALA A 46 -14.10 6.62 -10.18
C ALA A 46 -12.63 6.20 -10.19
N LEU A 47 -11.84 6.83 -9.30
CA LEU A 47 -10.45 6.47 -9.02
C LEU A 47 -10.29 6.18 -7.52
N LEU A 48 -9.86 4.97 -7.18
CA LEU A 48 -9.54 4.56 -5.81
C LEU A 48 -8.03 4.53 -5.60
N LEU A 49 -7.55 5.31 -4.63
CA LEU A 49 -6.16 5.39 -4.21
C LEU A 49 -5.96 4.55 -2.94
N ILE A 50 -5.00 3.63 -2.97
CA ILE A 50 -4.76 2.64 -1.92
C ILE A 50 -3.35 2.87 -1.35
N PRO A 51 -3.22 3.28 -0.08
CA PRO A 51 -1.93 3.63 0.51
C PRO A 51 -1.02 2.41 0.69
N GLY A 52 0.27 2.68 0.78
CA GLY A 52 1.29 1.73 1.18
C GLY A 52 1.22 1.39 2.66
N GLN A 53 2.10 0.49 3.09
CA GLN A 53 2.29 0.21 4.51
C GLN A 53 2.89 1.45 5.19
N THR A 54 2.39 1.81 6.37
CA THR A 54 2.71 3.04 7.11
C THR A 54 2.19 4.33 6.50
N GLU A 55 1.34 4.29 5.50
CA GLU A 55 0.68 5.48 4.96
C GLU A 55 -0.82 5.47 5.31
N SER A 56 -1.40 6.67 5.33
CA SER A 56 -2.83 6.92 5.44
C SER A 56 -3.32 7.57 4.15
N TRP A 57 -4.64 7.69 3.97
CA TRP A 57 -5.24 8.31 2.78
C TRP A 57 -4.62 9.69 2.43
N TRP A 58 -4.21 10.44 3.45
CA TRP A 58 -3.67 11.80 3.27
C TRP A 58 -2.27 11.85 2.64
N GLY A 59 -1.57 10.71 2.50
CA GLY A 59 -0.38 10.60 1.66
C GLY A 59 -0.67 11.07 0.23
N TYR A 60 -1.89 10.87 -0.25
CA TYR A 60 -2.34 11.31 -1.56
C TYR A 60 -2.91 12.73 -1.60
N GLN A 61 -3.05 13.43 -0.46
CA GLN A 61 -3.79 14.70 -0.39
C GLN A 61 -3.24 15.79 -1.33
N THR A 62 -1.95 15.77 -1.68
CA THR A 62 -1.34 16.71 -2.61
C THR A 62 -1.69 16.40 -4.07
N ALA A 63 -1.81 15.13 -4.43
CA ALA A 63 -2.16 14.69 -5.78
C ALA A 63 -3.69 14.80 -6.06
N MET A 64 -4.52 14.57 -5.03
CA MET A 64 -5.98 14.51 -5.17
C MET A 64 -6.62 15.72 -5.85
N PRO A 65 -6.26 16.99 -5.57
CA PRO A 65 -6.89 18.14 -6.23
C PRO A 65 -6.64 18.22 -7.75
N ARG A 66 -5.53 17.68 -8.24
CA ARG A 66 -5.27 17.60 -9.68
C ARG A 66 -6.06 16.46 -10.31
N LEU A 67 -6.05 15.29 -9.70
CA LEU A 67 -6.83 14.12 -10.13
C LEU A 67 -8.33 14.40 -10.13
N ALA A 68 -8.82 15.19 -9.18
CA ALA A 68 -10.22 15.57 -9.04
C ALA A 68 -10.78 16.39 -10.20
N LYS A 69 -9.93 16.92 -11.07
CA LYS A 69 -10.35 17.58 -12.32
C LYS A 69 -10.85 16.56 -13.38
N HIS A 70 -10.50 15.30 -13.24
CA HIS A 70 -10.77 14.23 -14.20
C HIS A 70 -11.56 13.07 -13.61
N PHE A 71 -11.51 12.89 -12.30
CA PHE A 71 -12.10 11.76 -11.58
C PHE A 71 -12.88 12.20 -10.36
N GLN A 72 -13.83 11.37 -9.93
CA GLN A 72 -14.17 11.31 -8.53
C GLN A 72 -13.13 10.43 -7.84
N VAL A 73 -12.30 11.06 -7.00
CA VAL A 73 -11.17 10.42 -6.33
C VAL A 73 -11.58 9.99 -4.93
N PHE A 74 -11.26 8.76 -4.58
CA PHE A 74 -11.38 8.20 -3.25
C PHE A 74 -10.00 7.77 -2.77
N ALA A 75 -9.61 8.12 -1.55
CA ALA A 75 -8.40 7.64 -0.90
C ALA A 75 -8.77 7.07 0.46
N VAL A 76 -8.31 5.87 0.78
CA VAL A 76 -8.75 5.11 1.97
C VAL A 76 -7.64 4.94 2.99
N ASP A 77 -8.03 4.75 4.25
CA ASP A 77 -7.17 4.11 5.24
C ASP A 77 -7.48 2.60 5.26
N LEU A 78 -6.48 1.76 5.08
CA LEU A 78 -6.66 0.33 5.23
C LEU A 78 -6.87 -0.04 6.70
N ARG A 79 -7.46 -1.22 6.98
CA ARG A 79 -7.56 -1.71 8.37
C ARG A 79 -6.21 -1.63 9.08
N GLY A 80 -6.17 -1.06 10.29
CA GLY A 80 -4.94 -0.88 11.07
C GLY A 80 -4.06 0.29 10.61
N GLN A 81 -4.57 1.16 9.74
CA GLN A 81 -3.93 2.42 9.36
C GLN A 81 -4.89 3.58 9.58
N GLY A 82 -4.36 4.77 9.80
CA GLY A 82 -5.13 5.98 9.95
C GLY A 82 -6.27 5.80 10.95
N ARG A 83 -7.46 6.20 10.56
CA ARG A 83 -8.66 6.14 11.40
C ARG A 83 -9.53 4.90 11.15
N SER A 84 -9.09 3.96 10.32
CA SER A 84 -9.78 2.70 10.10
C SER A 84 -9.63 1.74 11.27
N THR A 85 -10.56 0.83 11.43
CA THR A 85 -10.57 -0.17 12.51
C THR A 85 -9.28 -1.00 12.48
N ARG A 86 -8.63 -1.14 13.63
CA ARG A 86 -7.52 -2.09 13.77
C ARG A 86 -8.05 -3.50 14.04
N THR A 87 -7.38 -4.48 13.45
CA THR A 87 -7.74 -5.90 13.57
C THR A 87 -6.48 -6.76 13.75
N PRO A 88 -5.77 -6.66 14.88
CA PRO A 88 -4.54 -7.43 15.12
C PRO A 88 -4.75 -8.93 14.83
N GLY A 89 -3.78 -9.54 14.14
CA GLY A 89 -3.85 -10.94 13.71
C GLY A 89 -4.69 -11.21 12.45
N ARG A 90 -5.35 -10.18 11.86
CA ARG A 90 -6.19 -10.30 10.66
C ARG A 90 -5.70 -9.47 9.48
N TYR A 91 -4.44 -9.06 9.49
CA TYR A 91 -3.81 -8.35 8.39
C TYR A 91 -3.35 -9.34 7.32
N THR A 92 -4.27 -9.70 6.41
CA THR A 92 -4.00 -10.57 5.26
C THR A 92 -4.44 -9.87 3.98
N LEU A 93 -3.81 -10.18 2.84
CA LEU A 93 -4.20 -9.65 1.54
C LEU A 93 -5.67 -9.93 1.24
N ASP A 94 -6.17 -11.13 1.59
CA ASP A 94 -7.57 -11.50 1.37
C ASP A 94 -8.54 -10.67 2.21
N ASN A 95 -8.22 -10.42 3.48
CA ASN A 95 -9.09 -9.57 4.32
C ASN A 95 -9.13 -8.14 3.82
N MET A 96 -7.95 -7.56 3.50
CA MET A 96 -7.85 -6.19 3.02
C MET A 96 -8.43 -6.02 1.62
N GLY A 97 -8.21 -6.98 0.74
CA GLY A 97 -8.81 -6.99 -0.60
C GLY A 97 -10.34 -7.08 -0.52
N ASN A 98 -10.88 -7.93 0.35
CA ASN A 98 -12.33 -8.02 0.58
C ASN A 98 -12.93 -6.75 1.20
N ASP A 99 -12.19 -6.03 2.05
CA ASP A 99 -12.64 -4.71 2.53
C ASP A 99 -12.76 -3.72 1.38
N LEU A 100 -11.78 -3.69 0.49
CA LEU A 100 -11.78 -2.81 -0.67
C LEU A 100 -12.91 -3.16 -1.65
N VAL A 101 -13.18 -4.45 -1.89
CA VAL A 101 -14.35 -4.91 -2.68
C VAL A 101 -15.65 -4.38 -2.08
N ARG A 102 -15.82 -4.48 -0.74
CA ARG A 102 -16.99 -3.95 -0.05
C ARG A 102 -17.07 -2.43 -0.07
N PHE A 103 -15.92 -1.76 0.03
CA PHE A 103 -15.85 -0.31 -0.09
C PHE A 103 -16.31 0.16 -1.47
N ILE A 104 -15.83 -0.49 -2.53
CA ILE A 104 -16.28 -0.18 -3.89
C ILE A 104 -17.79 -0.40 -4.02
N ASP A 105 -18.31 -1.53 -3.52
CA ASP A 105 -19.75 -1.83 -3.59
C ASP A 105 -20.64 -0.84 -2.84
N ARG A 106 -20.18 -0.35 -1.68
CA ARG A 106 -21.05 0.43 -0.77
C ARG A 106 -20.91 1.93 -0.93
N VAL A 107 -19.72 2.39 -1.36
CA VAL A 107 -19.38 3.81 -1.41
C VAL A 107 -19.24 4.31 -2.84
N ILE A 108 -18.55 3.58 -3.68
CA ILE A 108 -18.28 3.98 -5.07
C ILE A 108 -19.43 3.57 -5.99
N ASP A 109 -19.90 2.33 -5.86
CA ASP A 109 -21.04 1.71 -6.55
C ASP A 109 -20.98 1.81 -8.09
N ARG A 110 -19.78 1.69 -8.67
CA ARG A 110 -19.55 1.67 -10.13
C ARG A 110 -18.17 1.14 -10.49
N PRO A 111 -17.94 0.80 -11.81
CA PRO A 111 -16.61 0.42 -12.29
C PRO A 111 -15.55 1.44 -11.90
N THR A 112 -14.42 0.94 -11.38
CA THR A 112 -13.42 1.75 -10.69
C THR A 112 -12.02 1.49 -11.26
N ILE A 113 -11.25 2.56 -11.49
CA ILE A 113 -9.81 2.49 -11.69
C ILE A 113 -9.16 2.45 -10.30
N VAL A 114 -8.19 1.57 -10.09
CA VAL A 114 -7.45 1.49 -8.82
C VAL A 114 -6.00 1.88 -9.02
N SER A 115 -5.42 2.60 -8.07
CA SER A 115 -3.99 2.90 -8.01
C SER A 115 -3.50 2.71 -6.60
N GLY A 116 -2.43 1.95 -6.39
CA GLY A 116 -1.91 1.70 -5.05
C GLY A 116 -0.40 1.66 -5.00
N LEU A 117 0.16 2.24 -3.93
CA LEU A 117 1.58 2.20 -3.63
C LEU A 117 1.95 0.96 -2.83
N SER A 118 3.10 0.35 -3.12
CA SER A 118 3.71 -0.65 -2.23
C SER A 118 2.74 -1.80 -1.91
N SER A 119 2.42 -2.05 -0.66
CA SER A 119 1.38 -3.01 -0.26
C SER A 119 0.00 -2.66 -0.86
N GLY A 120 -0.31 -1.39 -1.07
CA GLY A 120 -1.47 -0.95 -1.84
C GLY A 120 -1.39 -1.35 -3.31
N GLY A 121 -0.20 -1.37 -3.89
CA GLY A 121 0.04 -1.90 -5.24
C GLY A 121 -0.14 -3.42 -5.31
N VAL A 122 0.25 -4.17 -4.27
CA VAL A 122 -0.07 -5.60 -4.15
C VAL A 122 -1.58 -5.81 -4.00
N LEU A 123 -2.29 -4.94 -3.25
CA LEU A 123 -3.74 -4.98 -3.16
C LEU A 123 -4.44 -4.59 -4.46
N SER A 124 -3.87 -3.67 -5.25
CA SER A 124 -4.34 -3.39 -6.61
C SER A 124 -4.23 -4.61 -7.52
N ALA A 125 -3.14 -5.39 -7.40
CA ALA A 125 -3.00 -6.67 -8.10
C ALA A 125 -4.01 -7.71 -7.58
N TRP A 126 -4.25 -7.77 -6.26
CA TRP A 126 -5.27 -8.63 -5.67
C TRP A 126 -6.68 -8.31 -6.19
N LEU A 127 -7.05 -7.02 -6.23
CA LEU A 127 -8.32 -6.56 -6.80
C LEU A 127 -8.44 -6.92 -8.29
N SER A 128 -7.35 -6.77 -9.03
CA SER A 128 -7.30 -7.11 -10.46
C SER A 128 -7.55 -8.61 -10.73
N ALA A 129 -7.19 -9.46 -9.75
CA ALA A 129 -7.35 -10.91 -9.84
C ALA A 129 -8.68 -11.41 -9.27
N TYR A 130 -9.18 -10.83 -8.18
CA TYR A 130 -10.21 -11.45 -7.35
C TYR A 130 -11.44 -10.57 -7.08
N ALA A 131 -11.45 -9.29 -7.49
CA ALA A 131 -12.64 -8.47 -7.40
C ALA A 131 -13.77 -9.00 -8.30
N LYS A 132 -14.98 -8.50 -8.12
CA LYS A 132 -16.11 -8.89 -8.94
C LYS A 132 -15.86 -8.51 -10.41
N THR A 133 -16.32 -9.34 -11.31
CA THR A 133 -16.22 -9.07 -12.76
C THR A 133 -16.77 -7.68 -13.10
N GLY A 134 -15.97 -6.85 -13.76
CA GLY A 134 -16.32 -5.50 -14.16
C GLY A 134 -16.24 -4.45 -13.03
N GLN A 135 -15.90 -4.84 -11.80
CA GLN A 135 -15.73 -3.90 -10.70
C GLN A 135 -14.46 -3.06 -10.86
N ILE A 136 -13.37 -3.65 -11.34
CA ILE A 136 -12.11 -2.98 -11.67
C ILE A 136 -11.96 -2.94 -13.18
N VAL A 137 -11.71 -1.75 -13.73
CA VAL A 137 -11.59 -1.55 -15.19
C VAL A 137 -10.14 -1.35 -15.62
N ALA A 138 -9.28 -0.83 -14.77
CA ALA A 138 -7.85 -0.68 -14.99
C ALA A 138 -7.14 -0.54 -13.64
N ALA A 139 -5.86 -0.88 -13.56
CA ALA A 139 -5.10 -0.84 -12.32
C ALA A 139 -3.69 -0.29 -12.50
N CYS A 140 -3.28 0.61 -11.60
CA CYS A 140 -1.90 1.05 -11.45
C CYS A 140 -1.28 0.40 -10.21
N TYR A 141 -0.15 -0.27 -10.40
CA TYR A 141 0.66 -0.85 -9.33
C TYR A 141 1.89 0.06 -9.15
N GLU A 142 1.82 0.98 -8.19
CA GLU A 142 2.91 1.90 -7.89
C GLU A 142 3.95 1.19 -7.02
N ASP A 143 5.09 0.89 -7.60
CA ASP A 143 6.25 0.24 -6.95
C ASP A 143 5.87 -0.91 -5.98
N PRO A 144 5.11 -1.92 -6.42
CA PRO A 144 4.59 -2.97 -5.56
C PRO A 144 5.71 -3.95 -5.17
N PRO A 145 5.83 -4.41 -3.90
CA PRO A 145 6.78 -5.44 -3.50
C PRO A 145 6.28 -6.85 -3.87
N LEU A 146 5.87 -7.04 -5.13
CA LEU A 146 5.43 -8.34 -5.63
C LEU A 146 6.61 -9.32 -5.57
N PHE A 147 6.35 -10.53 -5.03
CA PHE A 147 7.34 -11.51 -4.58
C PHE A 147 8.15 -11.05 -3.37
N ALA A 148 8.74 -9.86 -3.37
CA ALA A 148 9.60 -9.37 -2.28
C ALA A 148 8.89 -9.24 -0.92
N SER A 149 7.57 -9.18 -0.87
CA SER A 149 6.79 -9.20 0.38
C SER A 149 6.42 -10.60 0.87
N GLU A 150 6.76 -11.66 0.13
CA GLU A 150 6.61 -13.04 0.57
C GLU A 150 7.83 -13.49 1.39
N VAL A 151 7.63 -14.45 2.29
CA VAL A 151 8.75 -15.05 3.06
C VAL A 151 9.58 -16.00 2.20
N ARG A 152 8.94 -16.68 1.27
CA ARG A 152 9.56 -17.63 0.35
C ARG A 152 8.97 -17.41 -1.05
N PRO A 153 9.42 -16.36 -1.74
CA PRO A 153 8.89 -16.06 -3.06
C PRO A 153 9.28 -17.10 -4.10
N ALA A 154 8.50 -17.20 -5.16
CA ALA A 154 8.82 -18.04 -6.32
C ALA A 154 10.08 -17.54 -7.05
N THR A 155 10.41 -16.24 -6.94
CA THR A 155 11.60 -15.66 -7.56
C THR A 155 12.18 -14.51 -6.73
N GLY A 156 13.50 -14.40 -6.70
CA GLY A 156 14.23 -13.30 -6.08
C GLY A 156 14.19 -13.29 -4.54
N PRO A 157 14.64 -12.20 -3.91
CA PRO A 157 14.64 -12.03 -2.47
C PRO A 157 13.23 -11.89 -1.91
N GLY A 158 13.02 -12.43 -0.70
CA GLY A 158 11.77 -12.25 0.04
C GLY A 158 11.88 -11.19 1.14
N ILE A 159 10.80 -11.01 1.91
CA ILE A 159 10.65 -9.91 2.88
C ILE A 159 11.81 -9.79 3.87
N ARG A 160 12.43 -10.91 4.26
CA ARG A 160 13.55 -10.91 5.23
C ARG A 160 14.87 -10.39 4.64
N GLN A 161 14.97 -10.41 3.31
CA GLN A 161 16.11 -9.90 2.55
C GLN A 161 15.80 -8.49 1.97
N CYS A 162 14.64 -7.93 2.32
CA CYS A 162 14.15 -6.61 1.93
C CYS A 162 13.87 -5.78 3.18
N ILE A 163 12.78 -5.04 3.21
CA ILE A 163 12.37 -4.13 4.31
C ILE A 163 11.95 -4.86 5.61
N GLY A 164 11.75 -6.16 5.59
CA GLY A 164 11.24 -6.95 6.71
C GLY A 164 11.94 -6.73 8.06
N PRO A 165 13.28 -6.61 8.14
CA PRO A 165 13.96 -6.31 9.41
C PRO A 165 13.52 -5.00 10.06
N VAL A 166 13.11 -3.99 9.28
CA VAL A 166 12.52 -2.74 9.79
C VAL A 166 11.14 -3.01 10.37
N PHE A 167 10.33 -3.82 9.71
CA PHE A 167 9.00 -4.21 10.20
C PHE A 167 9.07 -4.99 11.52
N GLU A 168 10.04 -5.88 11.66
CA GLU A 168 10.30 -6.59 12.92
C GLU A 168 10.70 -5.61 14.03
N LEU A 169 11.56 -4.64 13.71
CA LEU A 169 11.97 -3.59 14.63
C LEU A 169 10.77 -2.76 15.09
N TRP A 170 9.94 -2.28 14.18
CA TRP A 170 8.73 -1.54 14.51
C TRP A 170 7.76 -2.35 15.37
N ASN A 171 7.48 -3.58 15.00
CA ASN A 171 6.61 -4.45 15.79
C ASN A 171 7.14 -4.68 17.22
N THR A 172 8.47 -4.72 17.39
CA THR A 172 9.09 -4.91 18.71
C THR A 172 8.95 -3.70 19.61
N TYR A 173 9.03 -2.48 19.07
CA TYR A 173 9.20 -1.27 19.86
C TYR A 173 8.04 -0.28 19.81
N LEU A 174 7.24 -0.24 18.75
CA LEU A 174 6.21 0.80 18.61
C LEU A 174 4.93 0.50 19.41
N GLY A 175 4.69 -0.76 19.77
CA GLY A 175 3.52 -1.14 20.55
C GLY A 175 2.23 -1.03 19.76
N ASP A 176 1.29 -0.21 20.22
CA ASP A 176 -0.01 -0.05 19.60
C ASP A 176 -0.06 1.12 18.61
N GLN A 177 -0.99 1.06 17.69
CA GLN A 177 -1.38 2.18 16.83
C GLN A 177 -1.69 3.44 17.69
N TRP A 178 -1.39 4.63 17.17
CA TRP A 178 -1.52 5.93 17.84
C TRP A 178 -0.57 6.13 19.02
N SER A 179 0.37 5.22 19.21
CA SER A 179 1.44 5.32 20.18
C SER A 179 2.75 5.62 19.47
N ILE A 180 3.63 6.34 20.13
CA ILE A 180 5.03 6.40 19.72
C ILE A 180 5.84 5.24 20.32
N GLY A 181 5.21 4.43 21.14
CA GLY A 181 5.83 3.28 21.80
C GLY A 181 7.12 3.64 22.52
N ALA A 182 8.10 2.78 22.36
CA ALA A 182 9.45 2.95 22.90
C ALA A 182 10.41 3.50 21.82
N TRP A 183 10.08 4.64 21.19
CA TRP A 183 10.83 5.21 20.06
C TRP A 183 12.31 5.38 20.30
N GLU A 184 12.68 5.93 21.47
CA GLU A 184 14.09 6.10 21.86
C GLU A 184 14.82 4.75 21.98
N ALA A 185 14.17 3.76 22.58
CA ALA A 185 14.73 2.41 22.69
C ALA A 185 14.88 1.75 21.31
N MET A 186 13.93 1.97 20.40
CA MET A 186 14.00 1.52 19.01
C MET A 186 15.20 2.13 18.30
N ARG A 187 15.38 3.44 18.38
CA ARG A 187 16.53 4.14 17.78
C ARG A 187 17.86 3.60 18.31
N ALA A 188 17.94 3.40 19.61
CA ALA A 188 19.15 2.85 20.24
C ALA A 188 19.44 1.39 19.81
N ALA A 189 18.39 0.59 19.59
CA ALA A 189 18.52 -0.81 19.20
C ALA A 189 18.80 -1.00 17.69
N ALA A 190 18.36 -0.08 16.84
CA ALA A 190 18.40 -0.21 15.39
C ALA A 190 19.80 -0.56 14.83
N PRO A 191 20.91 0.07 15.25
CA PRO A 191 22.24 -0.29 14.73
C PRO A 191 22.67 -1.73 14.99
N GLY A 192 22.15 -2.36 16.04
CA GLY A 192 22.44 -3.76 16.40
C GLY A 192 21.41 -4.77 15.89
N ARG A 193 20.24 -4.29 15.47
CA ARG A 193 19.13 -5.13 14.99
C ARG A 193 19.02 -5.14 13.47
N LEU A 194 19.25 -4.00 12.83
CA LEU A 194 19.22 -3.92 11.38
C LEU A 194 20.47 -4.58 10.76
N PRO A 195 20.31 -5.35 9.69
CA PRO A 195 21.42 -5.89 8.93
C PRO A 195 22.39 -4.79 8.44
N LYS A 196 23.64 -5.12 8.23
CA LYS A 196 24.67 -4.15 7.80
C LYS A 196 24.26 -3.37 6.53
N TRP A 197 23.61 -4.03 5.57
CA TRP A 197 23.15 -3.40 4.32
C TRP A 197 22.00 -2.39 4.53
N MET A 198 21.33 -2.43 5.69
CA MET A 198 20.29 -1.47 6.09
C MET A 198 20.75 -0.40 7.09
N GLN A 199 22.03 -0.38 7.48
CA GLN A 199 22.51 0.56 8.51
C GLN A 199 22.37 2.04 8.14
N GLY A 200 22.18 2.36 6.87
CA GLY A 200 21.86 3.71 6.38
C GLY A 200 20.34 4.01 6.32
N PHE A 201 19.48 3.10 6.76
CA PHE A 201 18.04 3.34 6.74
C PHE A 201 17.69 4.51 7.67
N PRO A 202 17.02 5.55 7.18
CA PRO A 202 16.80 6.76 7.96
C PRO A 202 15.77 6.50 9.08
N ILE A 203 16.19 6.65 10.33
CA ILE A 203 15.31 6.67 11.49
C ILE A 203 15.39 8.07 12.08
N GLY A 204 14.33 8.86 11.92
CA GLY A 204 14.25 10.23 12.39
C GLY A 204 14.30 10.35 13.91
N ASP A 205 14.49 11.57 14.41
CA ASP A 205 14.48 11.86 15.87
C ASP A 205 13.11 11.65 16.51
N LYS A 206 12.06 11.73 15.71
CA LYS A 206 10.65 11.50 16.11
C LYS A 206 9.98 10.60 15.07
N PRO A 207 8.97 9.81 15.47
CA PRO A 207 8.15 9.09 14.50
C PRO A 207 7.40 10.08 13.62
N SER A 208 7.27 9.75 12.34
CA SER A 208 6.38 10.48 11.43
C SER A 208 4.93 10.35 11.89
N GLN A 209 4.05 11.24 11.45
CA GLN A 209 2.62 11.14 11.76
C GLN A 209 2.03 9.83 11.25
N GLU A 210 2.36 9.45 10.02
CA GLU A 210 1.95 8.19 9.40
C GLU A 210 2.33 6.98 10.24
N LEU A 211 3.55 6.95 10.76
CA LEU A 211 4.00 5.85 11.60
C LEU A 211 3.27 5.78 12.94
N LYS A 212 2.78 6.91 13.48
CA LYS A 212 1.90 6.91 14.65
C LYS A 212 0.52 6.33 14.34
N GLU A 213 0.03 6.55 13.13
CA GLU A 213 -1.28 6.09 12.64
C GLU A 213 -1.27 4.61 12.23
N TYR A 214 -0.13 3.97 12.24
CA TYR A 214 0.09 2.60 11.79
C TYR A 214 0.05 1.60 12.94
N ASP A 215 -0.65 0.48 12.76
CA ASP A 215 -0.58 -0.66 13.68
C ASP A 215 0.64 -1.53 13.34
N PRO A 216 1.65 -1.61 14.25
CA PRO A 216 2.86 -2.39 14.00
C PRO A 216 2.62 -3.89 13.79
N GLU A 217 1.44 -4.41 14.14
CA GLU A 217 1.03 -5.79 13.83
C GLU A 217 0.97 -6.09 12.31
N TRP A 218 0.83 -5.06 11.47
CA TRP A 218 1.03 -5.20 10.03
C TRP A 218 2.46 -5.64 9.71
N GLY A 219 3.46 -4.98 10.29
CA GLY A 219 4.86 -5.35 10.14
C GLY A 219 5.10 -6.80 10.56
N ARG A 220 4.49 -7.23 11.65
CA ARG A 220 4.53 -8.63 12.09
C ARG A 220 3.91 -9.56 11.03
N ALA A 221 2.79 -9.19 10.44
CA ALA A 221 2.14 -10.00 9.42
C ALA A 221 3.03 -10.20 8.18
N PHE A 222 3.73 -9.15 7.74
CA PHE A 222 4.72 -9.26 6.65
C PHE A 222 5.94 -10.09 7.08
N TRP A 223 6.55 -9.78 8.22
CA TRP A 223 7.73 -10.47 8.70
C TRP A 223 7.51 -11.98 8.90
N THR A 224 6.35 -12.36 9.40
CA THR A 224 5.98 -13.78 9.60
C THR A 224 5.43 -14.45 8.34
N GLY A 225 5.03 -13.68 7.34
CA GLY A 225 4.42 -14.16 6.10
C GLY A 225 2.92 -14.42 6.21
N SER A 226 2.28 -14.10 7.34
CA SER A 226 0.84 -14.31 7.49
C SER A 226 0.01 -13.40 6.57
N VAL A 227 0.57 -12.28 6.10
CA VAL A 227 -0.09 -11.36 5.15
C VAL A 227 -0.45 -12.05 3.83
N ALA A 228 0.44 -12.88 3.30
CA ALA A 228 0.28 -13.59 2.02
C ALA A 228 0.03 -15.10 2.19
N ALA A 229 -0.27 -15.59 3.40
CA ALA A 229 -0.35 -17.01 3.69
C ALA A 229 -1.40 -17.76 2.85
N SER A 230 -2.48 -17.08 2.45
CA SER A 230 -3.55 -17.60 1.59
C SER A 230 -3.51 -17.06 0.15
N CYS A 231 -2.56 -16.18 -0.18
CA CYS A 231 -2.46 -15.50 -1.46
C CYS A 231 -1.02 -15.54 -1.99
N ASP A 232 -0.69 -16.57 -2.74
CA ASP A 232 0.57 -16.70 -3.48
C ASP A 232 0.61 -15.69 -4.64
N HIS A 233 1.69 -14.91 -4.75
CA HIS A 233 1.76 -13.83 -5.73
C HIS A 233 1.83 -14.33 -7.18
N GLU A 234 2.50 -15.44 -7.45
CA GLU A 234 2.54 -15.99 -8.82
C GLU A 234 1.15 -16.43 -9.26
N ARG A 235 0.42 -17.13 -8.38
CA ARG A 235 -0.95 -17.56 -8.66
C ARG A 235 -1.89 -16.36 -8.81
N MET A 236 -1.76 -15.36 -7.96
CA MET A 236 -2.54 -14.13 -8.05
C MET A 236 -2.33 -13.42 -9.39
N LEU A 237 -1.08 -13.21 -9.81
CA LEU A 237 -0.75 -12.54 -11.06
C LEU A 237 -1.25 -13.30 -12.29
N ARG A 238 -1.21 -14.63 -12.29
CA ARG A 238 -1.83 -15.47 -13.33
C ARG A 238 -3.35 -15.38 -13.41
N SER A 239 -3.99 -14.94 -12.32
CA SER A 239 -5.44 -14.79 -12.20
C SER A 239 -5.94 -13.37 -12.50
N VAL A 240 -5.04 -12.43 -12.82
CA VAL A 240 -5.41 -11.06 -13.16
C VAL A 240 -6.29 -11.06 -14.40
N SER A 241 -7.43 -10.38 -14.33
CA SER A 241 -8.46 -10.34 -15.38
C SER A 241 -8.82 -8.93 -15.86
N VAL A 242 -8.23 -7.88 -15.25
CA VAL A 242 -8.39 -6.52 -15.76
C VAL A 242 -7.65 -6.37 -17.10
N PRO A 243 -8.18 -5.61 -18.06
CA PRO A 243 -7.57 -5.51 -19.37
C PRO A 243 -6.24 -4.75 -19.40
N HIS A 244 -6.05 -3.78 -18.49
CA HIS A 244 -4.93 -2.86 -18.53
C HIS A 244 -4.29 -2.68 -17.15
N VAL A 245 -2.97 -2.77 -17.10
CA VAL A 245 -2.15 -2.53 -15.91
C VAL A 245 -1.02 -1.57 -16.23
N LEU A 246 -0.90 -0.50 -15.46
CA LEU A 246 0.32 0.30 -15.35
C LEU A 246 1.16 -0.26 -14.20
N LEU A 247 2.39 -0.64 -14.47
CA LEU A 247 3.35 -1.08 -13.47
C LEU A 247 4.50 -0.07 -13.41
N THR A 248 4.59 0.70 -12.33
CA THR A 248 5.76 1.54 -12.10
C THR A 248 6.75 0.84 -11.17
N HIS A 249 8.03 0.99 -11.44
CA HIS A 249 9.11 0.33 -10.73
C HIS A 249 10.20 1.36 -10.40
N HIS A 250 10.36 1.66 -9.12
CA HIS A 250 11.14 2.81 -8.67
C HIS A 250 12.55 2.43 -8.23
N PHE A 251 13.14 3.21 -7.31
CA PHE A 251 14.49 3.03 -6.80
C PHE A 251 14.71 1.61 -6.27
N ARG A 252 15.82 1.00 -6.69
CA ARG A 252 16.22 -0.33 -6.24
C ARG A 252 17.70 -0.53 -6.34
N VAL A 253 18.28 -1.14 -5.32
CA VAL A 253 19.68 -1.57 -5.27
C VAL A 253 19.73 -2.98 -4.72
N VAL A 254 20.42 -3.87 -5.43
CA VAL A 254 20.68 -5.23 -4.97
C VAL A 254 22.13 -5.31 -4.53
N ASP A 255 22.36 -5.83 -3.33
CA ASP A 255 23.71 -6.13 -2.84
C ASP A 255 24.25 -7.37 -3.56
N ASP A 256 25.30 -7.21 -4.34
CA ASP A 256 25.88 -8.27 -5.18
C ASP A 256 26.44 -9.47 -4.39
N GLN A 257 26.77 -9.27 -3.10
CA GLN A 257 27.34 -10.32 -2.25
C GLN A 257 26.28 -11.16 -1.55
N THR A 258 25.18 -10.53 -1.15
CA THR A 258 24.16 -11.16 -0.31
C THR A 258 22.85 -11.37 -1.05
N GLY A 259 22.62 -10.70 -2.18
CA GLY A 259 21.36 -10.69 -2.91
C GLY A 259 20.24 -9.94 -2.18
N ASN A 260 20.56 -9.15 -1.13
CA ASN A 260 19.58 -8.36 -0.43
C ASN A 260 19.13 -7.16 -1.27
N LEU A 261 17.87 -6.80 -1.15
CA LEU A 261 17.23 -5.73 -1.91
C LEU A 261 16.93 -4.52 -1.02
N LEU A 262 17.38 -3.36 -1.45
CA LEU A 262 16.87 -2.07 -1.01
C LEU A 262 15.99 -1.50 -2.12
N GLY A 263 14.68 -1.59 -1.94
CA GLY A 263 13.64 -1.27 -2.93
C GLY A 263 12.45 -2.23 -2.81
N ALA A 264 11.47 -2.08 -3.68
CA ALA A 264 10.25 -2.90 -3.68
C ALA A 264 10.44 -4.25 -4.40
N MET A 265 11.09 -4.23 -5.57
CA MET A 265 11.37 -5.42 -6.38
C MET A 265 12.77 -5.34 -6.99
N THR A 266 13.39 -6.48 -7.30
CA THR A 266 14.52 -6.56 -8.21
C THR A 266 14.07 -6.43 -9.66
N ASP A 267 15.00 -6.12 -10.58
CA ASP A 267 14.69 -6.13 -12.03
C ASP A 267 14.18 -7.51 -12.49
N GLY A 268 14.72 -8.60 -11.94
CA GLY A 268 14.25 -9.96 -12.24
C GLY A 268 12.83 -10.23 -11.74
N GLN A 269 12.46 -9.74 -10.55
CA GLN A 269 11.10 -9.82 -10.05
C GLN A 269 10.13 -8.99 -10.90
N GLY A 270 10.51 -7.75 -11.25
CA GLY A 270 9.71 -6.91 -12.15
C GLY A 270 9.50 -7.52 -13.54
N ALA A 271 10.53 -8.15 -14.10
CA ALA A 271 10.42 -8.89 -15.37
C ALA A 271 9.43 -10.07 -15.23
N ARG A 272 9.52 -10.83 -14.12
CA ARG A 272 8.60 -11.96 -13.88
C ARG A 272 7.15 -11.52 -13.69
N VAL A 273 6.90 -10.40 -13.01
CA VAL A 273 5.55 -9.82 -12.89
C VAL A 273 4.98 -9.53 -14.28
N ARG A 274 5.76 -8.88 -15.14
CA ARG A 274 5.32 -8.55 -16.51
C ARG A 274 5.01 -9.81 -17.34
N GLU A 275 5.86 -10.83 -17.29
CA GLU A 275 5.61 -12.12 -17.95
C GLU A 275 4.26 -12.70 -17.55
N LEU A 276 4.00 -12.79 -16.24
CA LEU A 276 2.79 -13.41 -15.72
C LEU A 276 1.53 -12.63 -16.12
N LEU A 277 1.59 -11.31 -16.10
CA LEU A 277 0.48 -10.46 -16.55
C LEU A 277 0.22 -10.63 -18.07
N VAL A 278 1.28 -10.67 -18.88
CA VAL A 278 1.15 -10.92 -20.34
C VAL A 278 0.62 -12.33 -20.61
N GLU A 279 1.10 -13.36 -19.87
CA GLU A 279 0.55 -14.72 -19.93
C GLU A 279 -0.94 -14.78 -19.58
N ALA A 280 -1.40 -13.93 -18.66
CA ALA A 280 -2.81 -13.77 -18.30
C ALA A 280 -3.64 -12.98 -19.33
N GLY A 281 -3.02 -12.45 -20.40
CA GLY A 281 -3.69 -11.69 -21.44
C GLY A 281 -3.88 -10.20 -21.14
N VAL A 282 -3.15 -9.67 -20.15
CA VAL A 282 -3.23 -8.26 -19.73
C VAL A 282 -2.33 -7.39 -20.59
N SER A 283 -2.81 -6.21 -21.00
CA SER A 283 -1.98 -5.15 -21.58
C SER A 283 -1.21 -4.46 -20.45
N VAL A 284 0.13 -4.55 -20.46
CA VAL A 284 1.00 -4.03 -19.41
C VAL A 284 1.82 -2.87 -19.93
N ASP A 285 1.60 -1.68 -19.39
CA ASP A 285 2.53 -0.55 -19.50
C ASP A 285 3.52 -0.62 -18.32
N TYR A 286 4.80 -0.82 -18.63
CA TYR A 286 5.86 -0.88 -17.62
C TYR A 286 6.75 0.36 -17.72
N ARG A 287 6.77 1.14 -16.64
CA ARG A 287 7.59 2.36 -16.55
C ARG A 287 8.59 2.25 -15.40
N SER A 288 9.89 2.36 -15.73
CA SER A 288 10.99 2.25 -14.76
C SER A 288 11.54 3.62 -14.38
N PHE A 289 11.58 3.91 -13.08
CA PHE A 289 12.07 5.17 -12.50
C PHE A 289 13.13 4.92 -11.42
N PRO A 290 14.34 4.45 -11.78
CA PRO A 290 15.35 3.99 -10.81
C PRO A 290 15.91 5.08 -9.91
N THR A 291 15.64 6.36 -10.20
CA THR A 291 16.08 7.52 -9.40
C THR A 291 14.95 8.13 -8.55
N VAL A 292 13.73 7.67 -8.73
CA VAL A 292 12.56 8.14 -7.97
C VAL A 292 12.41 7.30 -6.70
N GLY A 293 12.10 7.96 -5.59
CA GLY A 293 11.83 7.30 -4.31
C GLY A 293 10.61 6.38 -4.36
N HIS A 294 10.47 5.52 -3.35
CA HIS A 294 9.42 4.50 -3.27
C HIS A 294 8.00 5.09 -3.43
N SER A 295 7.68 6.18 -2.71
CA SER A 295 6.39 6.88 -2.81
C SER A 295 6.50 8.03 -3.81
N MET A 296 6.20 7.80 -5.09
CA MET A 296 6.21 8.84 -6.11
C MET A 296 5.10 9.87 -5.84
N HIS A 297 3.89 9.40 -5.53
CA HIS A 297 2.77 10.30 -5.23
C HIS A 297 3.04 11.22 -4.03
N GLY A 298 3.88 10.79 -3.07
CA GLY A 298 4.26 11.57 -1.90
C GLY A 298 5.41 12.54 -2.16
N THR A 299 6.44 12.12 -2.91
CA THR A 299 7.66 12.93 -3.14
C THR A 299 7.61 13.73 -4.43
N GLU A 300 6.96 13.22 -5.47
CA GLU A 300 6.85 13.82 -6.81
C GLU A 300 5.38 13.80 -7.28
N PRO A 301 4.44 14.43 -6.54
CA PRO A 301 3.00 14.29 -6.79
C PRO A 301 2.57 14.73 -8.18
N ASP A 302 3.23 15.73 -8.75
CA ASP A 302 2.94 16.19 -10.11
C ASP A 302 3.33 15.13 -11.15
N MET A 303 4.49 14.52 -11.00
CA MET A 303 4.95 13.43 -11.87
C MET A 303 4.03 12.22 -11.79
N PHE A 304 3.62 11.83 -10.59
CA PHE A 304 2.65 10.75 -10.38
C PHE A 304 1.35 11.00 -11.13
N VAL A 305 0.79 12.21 -10.97
CA VAL A 305 -0.46 12.59 -11.63
C VAL A 305 -0.33 12.60 -13.15
N ASP A 306 0.75 13.17 -13.68
CA ASP A 306 0.98 13.24 -15.12
C ASP A 306 1.08 11.84 -15.74
N ILE A 307 1.86 10.95 -15.14
CA ILE A 307 2.00 9.55 -15.57
C ILE A 307 0.66 8.81 -15.56
N LEU A 308 -0.13 8.98 -14.50
CA LEU A 308 -1.42 8.30 -14.37
C LEU A 308 -2.43 8.82 -15.40
N LEU A 309 -2.49 10.14 -15.61
CA LEU A 309 -3.39 10.75 -16.60
C LEU A 309 -3.00 10.39 -18.02
N GLU A 310 -1.71 10.42 -18.36
CA GLU A 310 -1.19 10.00 -19.65
C GLU A 310 -1.60 8.56 -19.97
N TRP A 311 -1.30 7.64 -19.04
CA TRP A 311 -1.67 6.24 -19.20
C TRP A 311 -3.19 6.03 -19.37
N ILE A 312 -4.01 6.70 -18.55
CA ILE A 312 -5.48 6.53 -18.65
C ILE A 312 -6.02 7.10 -19.99
N ALA A 313 -5.42 8.16 -20.51
CA ALA A 313 -5.82 8.71 -21.80
C ALA A 313 -5.57 7.69 -22.95
N GLU A 314 -4.49 6.92 -22.88
CA GLU A 314 -4.15 5.87 -23.85
C GLU A 314 -5.14 4.68 -23.81
N LEU A 315 -5.87 4.47 -22.70
CA LEU A 315 -6.86 3.39 -22.60
C LEU A 315 -8.15 3.64 -23.39
N GLY A 316 -8.41 4.89 -23.78
CA GLY A 316 -9.60 5.31 -24.52
C GLY A 316 -9.42 5.37 -26.03
N GLU A 317 -8.20 5.11 -26.53
CA GLU A 317 -7.88 5.02 -27.96
C GLU A 317 -7.91 3.57 -28.43
#